data_83849089aaaa0e1997c2c7562cf50f54
#
_entry.id   83849089aaaa0e1997c2c7562cf50f54
#
_cell.length_a   1.000
_cell.length_b   1.000
_cell.length_c   1.000
_cell.angle_alpha   90.00
_cell.angle_beta   90.00
_cell.angle_gamma   90.00
#
_symmetry.space_group_name_H-M   'P 1'
#
loop_
_entity.id
_entity.type
_entity.pdbx_description
1 polymer ?
#
loop_
_entity_poly.entity_id
_entity_poly.type
_entity_poly.pdbx_seq_one_letter_code
_entity_poly.pdbx_strand_id
1 'polypeptide(L)'
;MQGKDRKLLNIELGRVSSEKYRELPDSGIVVVLDNVRSAHNVGSVFRTSDSFKVDKVFLCGICPVPPSAEIHKSGLGAEDSVGWEHCEDTMVAVERLRNEGYTIVSVEQTVNSVKLDRFRPYATQESAEGTSQESAAETSNIGPIPSKKYALIFGNEVDGVSQEVVDASDFSLEIPQFGMKHSLNISVSAGVVLWHLTLERLRTKNAEKL
;
A
#
# COMPACT_ATOMS: atom_id res chain seq x y z
N MET A 1 -11.66 -35.29 17.54
CA MET A 1 -11.97 -35.41 16.07
C MET A 1 -11.92 -33.99 15.50
N GLN A 2 -10.91 -33.65 14.73
CA GLN A 2 -10.93 -32.38 13.97
C GLN A 2 -12.01 -32.50 12.90
N GLY A 3 -13.00 -31.60 12.93
CA GLY A 3 -14.03 -31.52 11.90
C GLY A 3 -13.40 -31.37 10.50
N LYS A 4 -14.05 -31.92 9.46
CA LYS A 4 -13.60 -31.72 8.07
C LYS A 4 -13.57 -30.21 7.77
N ASP A 5 -12.45 -29.73 7.23
CA ASP A 5 -12.30 -28.37 6.78
C ASP A 5 -13.32 -28.06 5.65
N ARG A 6 -13.99 -26.91 5.71
CA ARG A 6 -14.99 -26.48 4.73
C ARG A 6 -14.88 -24.99 4.44
N LYS A 7 -15.33 -24.59 3.26
CA LYS A 7 -15.45 -23.16 2.94
C LYS A 7 -16.46 -22.47 3.85
N LEU A 8 -16.10 -21.26 4.31
CA LEU A 8 -17.04 -20.41 5.04
C LEU A 8 -18.13 -19.88 4.10
N LEU A 9 -19.34 -19.78 4.59
CA LEU A 9 -20.43 -19.10 3.91
C LEU A 9 -20.23 -17.58 4.03
N ASN A 10 -20.77 -16.81 3.09
CA ASN A 10 -20.67 -15.35 3.10
C ASN A 10 -21.13 -14.72 4.41
N ILE A 11 -22.17 -15.25 5.04
CA ILE A 11 -22.68 -14.79 6.33
C ILE A 11 -21.70 -15.04 7.49
N GLU A 12 -20.84 -16.05 7.38
CA GLU A 12 -19.85 -16.41 8.41
C GLU A 12 -18.57 -15.57 8.31
N LEU A 13 -18.39 -14.84 7.21
CA LEU A 13 -17.19 -14.02 6.98
C LEU A 13 -17.16 -12.73 7.80
N GLY A 14 -18.25 -12.41 8.52
CA GLY A 14 -18.31 -11.22 9.40
C GLY A 14 -18.08 -9.90 8.68
N ARG A 15 -18.44 -9.81 7.38
CA ARG A 15 -18.25 -8.58 6.60
C ARG A 15 -19.08 -7.44 7.20
N VAL A 16 -18.43 -6.30 7.36
CA VAL A 16 -19.10 -5.08 7.82
C VAL A 16 -19.88 -4.42 6.67
N SER A 17 -20.95 -3.67 6.99
CA SER A 17 -21.62 -2.84 6.00
C SER A 17 -20.74 -1.67 5.56
N SER A 18 -21.08 -1.02 4.44
CA SER A 18 -20.33 0.16 3.96
C SER A 18 -20.33 1.31 4.98
N GLU A 19 -21.42 1.49 5.73
CA GLU A 19 -21.53 2.48 6.81
C GLU A 19 -20.52 2.16 7.92
N LYS A 20 -20.55 0.93 8.43
CA LYS A 20 -19.61 0.44 9.44
C LYS A 20 -18.17 0.48 9.00
N TYR A 21 -17.90 0.23 7.71
CA TYR A 21 -16.55 0.30 7.13
C TYR A 21 -15.98 1.72 7.24
N ARG A 22 -16.81 2.75 7.01
CA ARG A 22 -16.39 4.16 7.13
C ARG A 22 -16.14 4.60 8.57
N GLU A 23 -16.78 3.95 9.55
CA GLU A 23 -16.59 4.21 10.98
C GLU A 23 -15.35 3.52 11.56
N LEU A 24 -14.74 2.58 10.83
CA LEU A 24 -13.50 1.93 11.28
C LEU A 24 -12.38 2.95 11.36
N PRO A 25 -11.49 2.84 12.37
CA PRO A 25 -10.37 3.76 12.52
C PRO A 25 -9.45 3.70 11.30
N ASP A 26 -8.85 4.84 10.98
CA ASP A 26 -7.90 4.97 9.88
C ASP A 26 -6.71 4.01 10.05
N SER A 27 -6.27 3.47 8.93
CA SER A 27 -5.11 2.58 8.89
C SER A 27 -3.78 3.36 8.91
N GLY A 28 -3.83 4.63 8.52
CA GLY A 28 -2.66 5.45 8.25
C GLY A 28 -2.01 5.12 6.91
N ILE A 29 -2.71 4.44 6.01
CA ILE A 29 -2.20 4.08 4.68
C ILE A 29 -3.09 4.71 3.62
N VAL A 30 -2.46 5.44 2.70
CA VAL A 30 -3.08 5.90 1.45
C VAL A 30 -2.32 5.32 0.25
N VAL A 31 -3.04 5.10 -0.84
CA VAL A 31 -2.48 4.66 -2.12
C VAL A 31 -2.57 5.80 -3.11
N VAL A 32 -1.49 6.05 -3.85
CA VAL A 32 -1.42 7.04 -4.92
C VAL A 32 -1.10 6.31 -6.22
N LEU A 33 -1.93 6.49 -7.24
CA LEU A 33 -1.73 5.92 -8.58
C LEU A 33 -1.21 7.03 -9.50
N ASP A 34 0.08 6.91 -9.88
CA ASP A 34 0.76 7.86 -10.75
C ASP A 34 0.55 7.50 -12.22
N ASN A 35 -0.36 8.18 -12.89
CA ASN A 35 -0.64 8.01 -14.33
C ASN A 35 -0.98 6.56 -14.76
N VAL A 36 -1.64 5.79 -13.90
CA VAL A 36 -2.07 4.41 -14.22
C VAL A 36 -3.18 4.44 -15.26
N ARG A 37 -2.98 3.81 -16.41
CA ARG A 37 -3.88 3.90 -17.57
C ARG A 37 -5.01 2.88 -17.56
N SER A 38 -4.78 1.73 -16.96
CA SER A 38 -5.70 0.61 -16.99
C SER A 38 -6.81 0.77 -15.94
N ALA A 39 -8.04 1.02 -16.36
CA ALA A 39 -9.22 1.05 -15.50
C ALA A 39 -9.41 -0.28 -14.73
N HIS A 40 -9.03 -1.40 -15.36
CA HIS A 40 -9.05 -2.70 -14.71
C HIS A 40 -8.06 -2.78 -13.53
N ASN A 41 -6.85 -2.24 -13.70
CA ASN A 41 -5.86 -2.18 -12.62
C ASN A 41 -6.34 -1.24 -11.51
N VAL A 42 -6.89 -0.08 -11.84
CA VAL A 42 -7.49 0.85 -10.87
C VAL A 42 -8.57 0.17 -10.03
N GLY A 43 -9.52 -0.52 -10.67
CA GLY A 43 -10.56 -1.26 -9.95
C GLY A 43 -9.99 -2.39 -9.07
N SER A 44 -8.97 -3.11 -9.55
CA SER A 44 -8.30 -4.15 -8.76
C SER A 44 -7.57 -3.57 -7.55
N VAL A 45 -7.00 -2.37 -7.67
CA VAL A 45 -6.39 -1.64 -6.54
C VAL A 45 -7.47 -1.21 -5.54
N PHE A 46 -8.63 -0.71 -5.98
CA PHE A 46 -9.75 -0.42 -5.08
C PHE A 46 -10.16 -1.65 -4.26
N ARG A 47 -10.33 -2.79 -4.92
CA ARG A 47 -10.69 -4.04 -4.24
C ARG A 47 -9.64 -4.48 -3.22
N THR A 48 -8.37 -4.34 -3.55
CA THR A 48 -7.26 -4.63 -2.63
C THR A 48 -7.24 -3.63 -1.47
N SER A 49 -7.45 -2.36 -1.76
CA SER A 49 -7.53 -1.27 -0.78
C SER A 49 -8.66 -1.48 0.24
N ASP A 50 -9.83 -1.91 -0.23
CA ASP A 50 -10.95 -2.31 0.64
C ASP A 50 -10.54 -3.45 1.59
N SER A 51 -9.90 -4.49 1.05
CA SER A 51 -9.50 -5.67 1.83
C SER A 51 -8.49 -5.35 2.93
N PHE A 52 -7.65 -4.34 2.77
CA PHE A 52 -6.62 -3.93 3.74
C PHE A 52 -6.93 -2.63 4.47
N LYS A 53 -8.17 -2.13 4.33
CA LYS A 53 -8.63 -0.88 4.98
C LYS A 53 -7.70 0.30 4.68
N VAL A 54 -7.35 0.49 3.41
CA VAL A 54 -6.68 1.71 2.94
C VAL A 54 -7.63 2.90 3.15
N ASP A 55 -7.12 4.01 3.65
CA ASP A 55 -7.96 5.16 4.02
C ASP A 55 -8.47 5.90 2.79
N LYS A 56 -7.61 6.06 1.77
CA LYS A 56 -7.94 6.74 0.52
C LYS A 56 -7.07 6.28 -0.65
N VAL A 57 -7.63 6.34 -1.85
CA VAL A 57 -6.90 6.16 -3.11
C VAL A 57 -6.88 7.50 -3.86
N PHE A 58 -5.68 7.98 -4.19
CA PHE A 58 -5.48 9.14 -5.07
C PHE A 58 -5.28 8.64 -6.51
N LEU A 59 -6.09 9.16 -7.42
CA LEU A 59 -6.04 8.87 -8.85
C LEU A 59 -5.41 10.08 -9.54
N CYS A 60 -4.13 9.98 -9.92
CA CYS A 60 -3.38 11.14 -10.41
C CYS A 60 -3.20 11.12 -11.92
N GLY A 61 -3.19 12.32 -12.51
CA GLY A 61 -2.97 12.53 -13.93
C GLY A 61 -4.03 11.86 -14.80
N ILE A 62 -3.60 10.98 -15.71
CA ILE A 62 -4.46 10.29 -16.68
C ILE A 62 -5.18 9.05 -16.12
N CYS A 63 -5.15 8.83 -14.81
CA CYS A 63 -5.87 7.70 -14.22
C CYS A 63 -7.37 7.79 -14.52
N PRO A 64 -8.00 6.70 -14.98
CA PRO A 64 -9.44 6.63 -15.08
C PRO A 64 -10.07 6.72 -13.69
N VAL A 65 -11.22 7.41 -13.61
CA VAL A 65 -11.94 7.66 -12.36
C VAL A 65 -13.33 7.03 -12.36
N PRO A 66 -13.90 6.70 -11.19
CA PRO A 66 -15.30 6.35 -11.09
C PRO A 66 -16.22 7.56 -11.45
N PRO A 67 -17.43 7.33 -12.03
CA PRO A 67 -17.97 6.03 -12.36
C PRO A 67 -17.41 5.47 -13.67
N SER A 68 -16.98 4.22 -13.65
CA SER A 68 -16.47 3.49 -14.81
C SER A 68 -16.90 2.02 -14.74
N ALA A 69 -17.51 1.52 -15.79
CA ALA A 69 -17.93 0.12 -15.86
C ALA A 69 -16.74 -0.87 -15.73
N GLU A 70 -15.57 -0.51 -16.24
CA GLU A 70 -14.36 -1.33 -16.15
C GLU A 70 -13.78 -1.33 -14.72
N ILE A 71 -13.76 -0.19 -14.04
CA ILE A 71 -13.37 -0.07 -12.64
C ILE A 71 -14.34 -0.92 -11.79
N HIS A 72 -15.65 -0.74 -11.97
CA HIS A 72 -16.67 -1.46 -11.23
C HIS A 72 -16.55 -2.98 -11.40
N LYS A 73 -16.31 -3.45 -12.64
CA LYS A 73 -16.17 -4.88 -12.95
C LYS A 73 -15.02 -5.54 -12.20
N SER A 74 -13.89 -4.86 -12.05
CA SER A 74 -12.70 -5.39 -11.34
C SER A 74 -12.71 -5.06 -9.84
N GLY A 75 -13.24 -3.90 -9.46
CA GLY A 75 -13.40 -3.43 -8.08
C GLY A 75 -14.51 -4.09 -7.30
N LEU A 76 -15.54 -4.61 -8.01
CA LEU A 76 -16.75 -5.21 -7.41
C LEU A 76 -17.44 -4.27 -6.40
N GLY A 77 -17.48 -2.97 -6.68
CA GLY A 77 -18.09 -1.96 -5.84
C GLY A 77 -17.19 -1.43 -4.71
N ALA A 78 -15.90 -1.81 -4.66
CA ALA A 78 -14.97 -1.31 -3.65
C ALA A 78 -14.73 0.20 -3.77
N GLU A 79 -14.89 0.79 -4.96
CA GLU A 79 -14.85 2.22 -5.23
C GLU A 79 -15.96 3.00 -4.51
N ASP A 80 -17.01 2.34 -4.04
CA ASP A 80 -18.09 2.94 -3.25
C ASP A 80 -17.79 2.95 -1.74
N SER A 81 -16.90 2.06 -1.28
CA SER A 81 -16.52 1.92 0.13
C SER A 81 -15.21 2.62 0.47
N VAL A 82 -14.21 2.51 -0.39
CA VAL A 82 -12.91 3.18 -0.21
C VAL A 82 -12.99 4.63 -0.69
N GLY A 83 -12.62 5.58 0.16
CA GLY A 83 -12.53 6.98 -0.25
C GLY A 83 -11.53 7.17 -1.39
N TRP A 84 -11.85 8.04 -2.33
CA TRP A 84 -10.92 8.36 -3.42
C TRP A 84 -10.99 9.84 -3.80
N GLU A 85 -9.95 10.31 -4.50
CA GLU A 85 -9.86 11.67 -5.00
C GLU A 85 -9.03 11.68 -6.29
N HIS A 86 -9.41 12.53 -7.24
CA HIS A 86 -8.60 12.76 -8.43
C HIS A 86 -7.74 14.00 -8.24
N CYS A 87 -6.46 13.89 -8.60
CA CYS A 87 -5.52 15.00 -8.70
C CYS A 87 -4.99 15.09 -10.13
N GLU A 88 -4.95 16.27 -10.71
CA GLU A 88 -4.43 16.46 -12.06
C GLU A 88 -2.93 16.15 -12.16
N ASP A 89 -2.20 16.29 -11.05
CA ASP A 89 -0.76 16.06 -10.97
C ASP A 89 -0.44 15.26 -9.69
N THR A 90 0.45 14.28 -9.83
CA THR A 90 0.90 13.43 -8.72
C THR A 90 1.67 14.25 -7.68
N MET A 91 2.44 15.24 -8.09
CA MET A 91 3.20 16.09 -7.17
C MET A 91 2.30 16.90 -6.24
N VAL A 92 1.13 17.32 -6.71
CA VAL A 92 0.12 18.01 -5.87
C VAL A 92 -0.36 17.08 -4.75
N ALA A 93 -0.61 15.81 -5.06
CA ALA A 93 -0.98 14.81 -4.06
C ALA A 93 0.17 14.54 -3.08
N VAL A 94 1.41 14.44 -3.58
CA VAL A 94 2.62 14.24 -2.77
C VAL A 94 2.83 15.36 -1.76
N GLU A 95 2.81 16.62 -2.20
CA GLU A 95 2.99 17.79 -1.34
C GLU A 95 1.91 17.86 -0.26
N ARG A 96 0.66 17.63 -0.64
CA ARG A 96 -0.46 17.61 0.31
C ARG A 96 -0.30 16.52 1.35
N LEU A 97 -0.03 15.28 0.95
CA LEU A 97 0.15 14.15 1.86
C LEU A 97 1.35 14.34 2.78
N ARG A 98 2.43 14.93 2.30
CA ARG A 98 3.58 15.32 3.13
C ARG A 98 3.16 16.32 4.22
N ASN A 99 2.39 17.35 3.87
CA ASN A 99 1.88 18.35 4.81
C ASN A 99 0.90 17.73 5.83
N GLU A 100 0.20 16.65 5.46
CA GLU A 100 -0.66 15.86 6.35
C GLU A 100 0.13 14.86 7.23
N GLY A 101 1.45 14.82 7.12
CA GLY A 101 2.35 14.01 7.92
C GLY A 101 2.51 12.57 7.44
N TYR A 102 2.24 12.30 6.15
CA TYR A 102 2.54 10.99 5.55
C TYR A 102 4.01 10.91 5.15
N THR A 103 4.59 9.75 5.38
CA THR A 103 5.85 9.35 4.75
C THR A 103 5.57 8.96 3.30
N ILE A 104 6.24 9.61 2.36
CA ILE A 104 6.04 9.42 0.92
C ILE A 104 6.95 8.29 0.44
N VAL A 105 6.34 7.24 -0.11
CA VAL A 105 7.07 6.03 -0.51
C VAL A 105 6.74 5.68 -1.96
N SER A 106 7.71 5.77 -2.84
CA SER A 106 7.60 5.24 -4.21
C SER A 106 7.79 3.72 -4.20
N VAL A 107 6.82 2.98 -4.71
CA VAL A 107 6.98 1.53 -4.91
C VAL A 107 7.63 1.30 -6.26
N GLU A 108 8.98 1.32 -6.27
CA GLU A 108 9.78 1.32 -7.50
C GLU A 108 11.16 0.70 -7.26
N GLN A 109 11.79 0.21 -8.34
CA GLN A 109 13.16 -0.28 -8.35
C GLN A 109 14.12 0.89 -8.57
N THR A 110 14.82 1.32 -7.53
CA THR A 110 15.80 2.40 -7.61
C THR A 110 17.15 1.94 -7.06
N VAL A 111 18.20 2.72 -7.34
CA VAL A 111 19.58 2.39 -6.90
C VAL A 111 19.66 2.21 -5.38
N ASN A 112 18.91 3.01 -4.63
CA ASN A 112 18.93 3.01 -3.17
C ASN A 112 17.60 2.51 -2.56
N SER A 113 16.85 1.67 -3.28
CA SER A 113 15.57 1.15 -2.80
C SER A 113 15.73 0.28 -1.56
N VAL A 114 14.79 0.41 -0.64
CA VAL A 114 14.63 -0.49 0.50
C VAL A 114 13.92 -1.76 0.00
N LYS A 115 14.47 -2.92 0.31
CA LYS A 115 13.81 -4.18 -0.05
C LYS A 115 12.65 -4.46 0.89
N LEU A 116 11.48 -4.83 0.33
CA LEU A 116 10.24 -5.03 1.06
C LEU A 116 10.37 -6.06 2.20
N ASP A 117 11.13 -7.14 1.97
CA ASP A 117 11.37 -8.18 2.97
C ASP A 117 12.14 -7.69 4.20
N ARG A 118 12.86 -6.57 4.09
CA ARG A 118 13.61 -5.92 5.17
C ARG A 118 12.88 -4.71 5.78
N PHE A 119 11.81 -4.24 5.14
CA PHE A 119 11.07 -3.07 5.60
C PHE A 119 10.22 -3.38 6.83
N ARG A 120 10.45 -2.64 7.94
CA ARG A 120 9.76 -2.80 9.22
C ARG A 120 9.08 -1.49 9.63
N PRO A 121 7.90 -1.18 9.07
CA PRO A 121 7.26 0.14 9.20
C PRO A 121 6.84 0.50 10.64
N TYR A 122 6.64 -0.47 11.50
CA TYR A 122 6.10 -0.26 12.85
C TYR A 122 7.05 -0.74 13.96
N ALA A 123 8.30 -1.06 13.66
CA ALA A 123 9.27 -1.47 14.67
C ALA A 123 9.53 -0.31 15.64
N THR A 124 9.51 -0.61 16.95
CA THR A 124 9.98 0.29 18.00
C THR A 124 11.49 0.13 18.18
N GLN A 125 12.19 1.16 18.70
CA GLN A 125 13.64 1.07 18.95
C GLN A 125 14.02 -0.12 19.83
N GLU A 126 13.16 -0.54 20.76
CA GLU A 126 13.40 -1.69 21.64
C GLU A 126 13.33 -3.04 20.90
N SER A 127 12.56 -3.15 19.83
CA SER A 127 12.46 -4.38 19.03
C SER A 127 13.62 -4.57 18.03
N ALA A 128 14.44 -3.56 17.81
CA ALA A 128 15.59 -3.63 16.91
C ALA A 128 16.84 -4.27 17.59
N GLU A 129 16.93 -4.29 18.92
CA GLU A 129 18.09 -4.82 19.63
C GLU A 129 18.14 -6.36 19.71
N GLY A 130 17.05 -7.05 19.35
CA GLY A 130 16.96 -8.53 19.38
C GLY A 130 17.30 -9.24 18.08
N THR A 131 17.55 -8.52 17.00
CA THR A 131 17.89 -9.12 15.69
C THR A 131 19.41 -9.07 15.51
N SER A 132 20.01 -10.23 15.21
CA SER A 132 21.46 -10.44 15.04
C SER A 132 22.13 -9.30 14.26
N GLN A 133 23.32 -8.89 14.72
CA GLN A 133 24.10 -7.73 14.27
C GLN A 133 24.36 -7.63 12.74
N GLU A 134 24.19 -8.69 11.98
CA GLU A 134 24.38 -8.67 10.51
C GLU A 134 23.25 -8.00 9.73
N SER A 135 22.02 -7.93 10.26
CA SER A 135 20.90 -7.27 9.57
C SER A 135 20.76 -5.78 9.88
N ALA A 136 21.41 -5.30 10.95
CA ALA A 136 21.30 -3.90 11.40
C ALA A 136 22.18 -2.94 10.59
N ALA A 137 23.25 -3.42 9.94
CA ALA A 137 24.22 -2.55 9.27
C ALA A 137 23.72 -1.98 7.93
N GLU A 138 22.82 -2.67 7.21
CA GLU A 138 22.31 -2.22 5.91
C GLU A 138 20.99 -1.42 6.00
N THR A 139 20.28 -1.48 7.12
CA THR A 139 19.08 -0.67 7.38
C THR A 139 19.40 0.72 7.96
N SER A 140 20.67 0.98 8.30
CA SER A 140 21.12 2.17 9.03
C SER A 140 21.11 3.49 8.25
N ASN A 141 20.76 3.48 6.96
CA ASN A 141 20.67 4.71 6.16
C ASN A 141 19.28 5.35 6.17
N ILE A 142 18.26 4.67 6.70
CA ILE A 142 16.94 5.27 6.90
C ILE A 142 16.87 5.56 8.39
N GLY A 143 16.99 6.83 8.74
CA GLY A 143 16.73 7.31 10.11
C GLY A 143 15.35 6.83 10.59
N PRO A 144 15.05 6.95 11.89
CA PRO A 144 13.77 6.50 12.44
C PRO A 144 12.66 7.14 11.63
N ILE A 145 11.82 6.31 11.00
CA ILE A 145 10.66 6.77 10.23
C ILE A 145 9.66 7.34 11.25
N PRO A 146 9.51 8.67 11.34
CA PRO A 146 8.83 9.31 12.46
C PRO A 146 7.32 9.15 12.40
N SER A 147 6.76 8.60 11.31
CA SER A 147 5.34 8.57 11.03
C SER A 147 4.80 7.15 10.93
N LYS A 148 3.64 6.91 11.56
CA LYS A 148 2.85 5.69 11.34
C LYS A 148 1.95 5.78 10.10
N LYS A 149 2.08 6.85 9.30
CA LYS A 149 1.28 7.12 8.10
C LYS A 149 2.15 6.98 6.86
N TYR A 150 1.67 6.24 5.87
CA TYR A 150 2.38 5.97 4.62
C TYR A 150 1.53 6.32 3.40
N ALA A 151 2.08 7.10 2.49
CA ALA A 151 1.55 7.31 1.15
C ALA A 151 2.34 6.43 0.17
N LEU A 152 1.72 5.38 -0.32
CA LEU A 152 2.33 4.40 -1.22
C LEU A 152 2.02 4.77 -2.66
N ILE A 153 3.03 5.15 -3.43
CA ILE A 153 2.89 5.59 -4.82
C ILE A 153 3.24 4.46 -5.76
N PHE A 154 2.32 4.13 -6.65
CA PHE A 154 2.48 3.12 -7.69
C PHE A 154 2.40 3.79 -9.06
N GLY A 155 3.38 3.51 -9.90
CA GLY A 155 3.48 4.08 -11.23
C GLY A 155 2.68 3.35 -12.30
N ASN A 156 2.71 3.89 -13.51
CA ASN A 156 2.05 3.31 -14.67
C ASN A 156 2.79 2.06 -15.19
N GLU A 157 2.12 1.37 -16.11
CA GLU A 157 2.56 0.06 -16.61
C GLU A 157 3.78 0.13 -17.55
N VAL A 158 4.16 1.30 -18.01
CA VAL A 158 5.23 1.51 -19.00
C VAL A 158 6.48 2.08 -18.34
N ASP A 159 6.32 3.22 -17.65
CA ASP A 159 7.44 4.01 -17.15
C ASP A 159 7.65 3.87 -15.64
N GLY A 160 6.72 3.18 -14.95
CA GLY A 160 6.74 3.10 -13.48
C GLY A 160 6.34 4.41 -12.82
N VAL A 161 6.88 4.68 -11.64
CA VAL A 161 6.72 5.97 -10.93
C VAL A 161 7.60 7.01 -11.62
N SER A 162 7.05 8.20 -11.89
CA SER A 162 7.79 9.28 -12.54
C SER A 162 9.03 9.69 -11.71
N GLN A 163 10.13 10.05 -12.39
CA GLN A 163 11.40 10.38 -11.72
C GLN A 163 11.23 11.53 -10.72
N GLU A 164 10.44 12.54 -11.07
CA GLU A 164 10.15 13.66 -10.19
C GLU A 164 9.50 13.21 -8.87
N VAL A 165 8.56 12.26 -8.94
CA VAL A 165 7.90 11.68 -7.76
C VAL A 165 8.86 10.81 -6.96
N VAL A 166 9.74 10.04 -7.64
CA VAL A 166 10.81 9.27 -6.98
C VAL A 166 11.74 10.20 -6.21
N ASP A 167 12.17 11.29 -6.83
CA ASP A 167 13.08 12.29 -6.23
C ASP A 167 12.42 13.01 -5.03
N ALA A 168 11.11 13.20 -5.09
CA ALA A 168 10.34 13.79 -4.00
C ALA A 168 9.96 12.78 -2.91
N SER A 169 10.15 11.48 -3.10
CA SER A 169 9.82 10.46 -2.09
C SER A 169 10.85 10.43 -0.96
N ASP A 170 10.42 10.08 0.24
CA ASP A 170 11.32 9.91 1.38
C ASP A 170 12.23 8.69 1.18
N PHE A 171 11.72 7.66 0.50
CA PHE A 171 12.49 6.52 0.00
C PHE A 171 11.68 5.74 -1.03
N SER A 172 12.38 4.85 -1.76
CA SER A 172 11.76 3.88 -2.65
C SER A 172 11.71 2.49 -2.00
N LEU A 173 10.59 1.80 -2.18
CA LEU A 173 10.35 0.45 -1.66
C LEU A 173 10.28 -0.53 -2.84
N GLU A 174 11.11 -1.56 -2.81
CA GLU A 174 11.22 -2.53 -3.90
C GLU A 174 10.78 -3.93 -3.46
N ILE A 175 9.92 -4.55 -4.27
CA ILE A 175 9.57 -5.97 -4.12
C ILE A 175 10.69 -6.81 -4.76
N PRO A 176 11.42 -7.64 -4.00
CA PRO A 176 12.44 -8.52 -4.58
C PRO A 176 11.84 -9.45 -5.62
N GLN A 177 12.45 -9.52 -6.80
CA GLN A 177 12.02 -10.35 -7.92
C GLN A 177 13.16 -11.25 -8.39
N PHE A 178 12.85 -12.50 -8.71
CA PHE A 178 13.84 -13.52 -9.08
C PHE A 178 13.58 -14.12 -10.48
N GLY A 179 12.60 -13.57 -11.18
CA GLY A 179 12.21 -14.03 -12.52
C GLY A 179 12.90 -13.27 -13.65
N MET A 180 12.57 -13.63 -14.89
CA MET A 180 13.09 -12.95 -16.10
C MET A 180 12.41 -11.61 -16.37
N LYS A 181 11.20 -11.39 -15.88
CA LYS A 181 10.48 -10.11 -16.04
C LYS A 181 10.95 -9.13 -14.98
N HIS A 182 11.04 -7.86 -15.36
CA HIS A 182 11.59 -6.81 -14.51
C HIS A 182 10.52 -6.07 -13.67
N SER A 183 9.23 -6.40 -13.85
CA SER A 183 8.14 -5.76 -13.12
C SER A 183 6.97 -6.70 -12.87
N LEU A 184 6.24 -6.45 -11.80
CA LEU A 184 4.93 -7.03 -11.52
C LEU A 184 3.84 -6.12 -12.07
N ASN A 185 2.67 -6.70 -12.34
CA ASN A 185 1.48 -5.89 -12.59
C ASN A 185 1.19 -5.00 -11.36
N ILE A 186 0.81 -3.75 -11.58
CA ILE A 186 0.59 -2.76 -10.52
C ILE A 186 -0.39 -3.24 -9.44
N SER A 187 -1.51 -3.87 -9.83
CA SER A 187 -2.49 -4.35 -8.86
C SER A 187 -1.95 -5.51 -8.00
N VAL A 188 -1.03 -6.30 -8.55
CA VAL A 188 -0.29 -7.34 -7.81
C VAL A 188 0.71 -6.70 -6.86
N SER A 189 1.47 -5.72 -7.33
CA SER A 189 2.42 -4.95 -6.50
C SER A 189 1.72 -4.30 -5.31
N ALA A 190 0.57 -3.66 -5.54
CA ALA A 190 -0.24 -3.07 -4.48
C ALA A 190 -0.68 -4.12 -3.45
N GLY A 191 -1.14 -5.30 -3.90
CA GLY A 191 -1.51 -6.39 -3.01
C GLY A 191 -0.36 -6.89 -2.14
N VAL A 192 0.82 -7.07 -2.73
CA VAL A 192 2.02 -7.54 -2.01
C VAL A 192 2.47 -6.53 -0.96
N VAL A 193 2.55 -5.24 -1.32
CA VAL A 193 2.99 -4.18 -0.39
C VAL A 193 1.97 -3.97 0.72
N LEU A 194 0.69 -3.86 0.39
CA LEU A 194 -0.38 -3.67 1.39
C LEU A 194 -0.48 -4.86 2.35
N TRP A 195 -0.32 -6.08 1.86
CA TRP A 195 -0.25 -7.26 2.72
C TRP A 195 0.95 -7.21 3.66
N HIS A 196 2.13 -6.80 3.17
CA HIS A 196 3.32 -6.68 4.00
C HIS A 196 3.11 -5.68 5.15
N LEU A 197 2.63 -4.47 4.85
CA LEU A 197 2.34 -3.47 5.89
C LEU A 197 1.31 -3.98 6.90
N THR A 198 0.26 -4.64 6.41
CA THR A 198 -0.77 -5.24 7.27
C THR A 198 -0.18 -6.30 8.19
N LEU A 199 0.67 -7.18 7.66
CA LEU A 199 1.33 -8.23 8.42
C LEU A 199 2.23 -7.65 9.52
N GLU A 200 3.03 -6.65 9.21
CA GLU A 200 3.89 -5.97 10.18
C GLU A 200 3.06 -5.28 11.29
N ARG A 201 1.94 -4.66 10.92
CA ARG A 201 0.99 -4.09 11.90
C ARG A 201 0.38 -5.13 12.83
N LEU A 202 0.03 -6.31 12.29
CA LEU A 202 -0.51 -7.42 13.10
C LEU A 202 0.55 -7.98 14.07
N ARG A 203 1.82 -8.05 13.63
CA ARG A 203 2.94 -8.48 14.46
C ARG A 203 3.16 -7.52 15.65
N THR A 204 3.17 -6.23 15.40
CA THR A 204 3.34 -5.20 16.44
C THR A 204 2.20 -5.23 17.46
N LYS A 205 0.94 -5.32 17.01
CA LYS A 205 -0.22 -5.41 17.91
C LYS A 205 -0.22 -6.67 18.79
N ASN A 206 0.34 -7.76 18.31
CA ASN A 206 0.44 -8.97 19.10
C ASN A 206 1.59 -8.89 20.13
N ALA A 207 2.66 -8.17 19.82
CA ALA A 207 3.76 -7.91 20.76
C ALA A 207 3.33 -7.00 21.93
N GLU A 208 2.42 -6.02 21.69
CA GLU A 208 1.89 -5.15 22.75
C GLU A 208 0.92 -5.87 23.73
N LYS A 209 0.52 -7.11 23.44
CA LYS A 209 -0.40 -7.90 24.29
C LYS A 209 0.29 -8.97 25.11
N LEU A 210 1.61 -9.11 24.98
CA LEU A 210 2.48 -10.01 25.76
C LEU A 210 3.26 -9.23 26.82
#